data_447ddd9b6b0d6a6499a65dc76bb3dd7f
#
_entry.id   447ddd9b6b0d6a6499a65dc76bb3dd7f
#
_cell.length_a   1.000
_cell.length_b   1.000
_cell.length_c   1.000
_cell.angle_alpha   90.00
_cell.angle_beta   90.00
_cell.angle_gamma   90.00
#
_symmetry.space_group_name_H-M   'P 1'
#
loop_
_entity.id
_entity.type
_entity.pdbx_description
1 polymer ?
#
loop_
_entity_poly.entity_id
_entity_poly.type
_entity_poly.pdbx_seq_one_letter_code
_entity_poly.pdbx_strand_id
1 'polypeptide(L)'
;NFEELSAAVDELKAAGIAPIALGGKDAWPAAHWYYFMALRNCTKDVMDKAAADKDFSDPCWLKAGEDLKKFADTEPFNKGYLTTSAQQGAGSSAGQLANHKAAMELMGAWEPGVVKDLTPDKKSLADLGWFPFPAVADGAGDPSAMMGGADGYACRAGAPAECVDFLNFMATKANQEGYAKAFQTLPANKDAKGVVADPALQDVLAAYDKAAYVSLWLDTMYGQNVGNALNGGVVNMLAGKGSAADIVSAVKTAAAKG
;
A
#
# COMPACT_ATOMS: atom_id res chain seq x y z
N ASN A 1 -9.71 -8.93 -12.04
CA ASN A 1 -8.34 -9.11 -12.52
C ASN A 1 -7.75 -7.79 -13.03
N PHE A 2 -6.46 -7.77 -13.44
CA PHE A 2 -5.76 -6.55 -13.84
C PHE A 2 -6.25 -5.99 -15.19
N GLU A 3 -6.79 -6.83 -16.05
CA GLU A 3 -7.39 -6.39 -17.33
C GLU A 3 -8.68 -5.61 -17.08
N GLU A 4 -9.50 -6.04 -16.11
CA GLU A 4 -10.70 -5.32 -15.69
C GLU A 4 -10.35 -3.94 -15.09
N LEU A 5 -9.27 -3.86 -14.26
CA LEU A 5 -8.77 -2.58 -13.78
C LEU A 5 -8.33 -1.68 -14.93
N SER A 6 -7.62 -2.22 -15.92
CA SER A 6 -7.17 -1.45 -17.07
C SER A 6 -8.36 -0.95 -17.92
N ALA A 7 -9.39 -1.77 -18.12
CA ALA A 7 -10.61 -1.36 -18.80
C ALA A 7 -11.34 -0.23 -18.04
N ALA A 8 -11.44 -0.33 -16.71
CA ALA A 8 -12.03 0.73 -15.88
C ALA A 8 -11.22 2.04 -15.96
N VAL A 9 -9.89 1.96 -16.03
CA VAL A 9 -9.02 3.12 -16.27
C VAL A 9 -9.35 3.79 -17.59
N ASP A 10 -9.51 3.04 -18.66
CA ASP A 10 -9.83 3.59 -20.00
C ASP A 10 -11.23 4.25 -20.02
N GLU A 11 -12.22 3.63 -19.38
CA GLU A 11 -13.58 4.21 -19.26
C GLU A 11 -13.57 5.53 -18.47
N LEU A 12 -12.85 5.59 -17.34
CA LEU A 12 -12.73 6.80 -16.53
C LEU A 12 -12.02 7.92 -17.30
N LYS A 13 -10.94 7.61 -18.02
CA LYS A 13 -10.24 8.56 -18.89
C LYS A 13 -11.18 9.11 -19.97
N ALA A 14 -11.96 8.24 -20.62
CA ALA A 14 -12.93 8.65 -21.63
C ALA A 14 -14.02 9.57 -21.05
N ALA A 15 -14.37 9.39 -19.77
CA ALA A 15 -15.28 10.27 -19.03
C ALA A 15 -14.62 11.56 -18.51
N GLY A 16 -13.32 11.76 -18.72
CA GLY A 16 -12.57 12.92 -18.23
C GLY A 16 -12.28 12.91 -16.73
N ILE A 17 -12.36 11.74 -16.09
CA ILE A 17 -12.09 11.53 -14.67
C ILE A 17 -10.66 10.97 -14.52
N ALA A 18 -9.88 11.51 -13.58
CA ALA A 18 -8.59 10.92 -13.24
C ALA A 18 -8.82 9.51 -12.64
N PRO A 19 -8.33 8.43 -13.28
CA PRO A 19 -8.67 7.10 -12.82
C PRO A 19 -8.10 6.79 -11.44
N ILE A 20 -6.80 7.06 -11.24
CA ILE A 20 -6.08 6.70 -10.02
C ILE A 20 -5.31 7.91 -9.50
N ALA A 21 -5.56 8.29 -8.25
CA ALA A 21 -4.73 9.23 -7.54
C ALA A 21 -3.45 8.53 -7.05
N LEU A 22 -2.29 9.18 -7.24
CA LEU A 22 -0.99 8.68 -6.80
C LEU A 22 -0.15 9.79 -6.19
N GLY A 23 0.25 9.60 -4.94
CA GLY A 23 1.14 10.49 -4.18
C GLY A 23 2.62 10.21 -4.42
N GLY A 24 3.08 10.32 -5.67
CA GLY A 24 4.43 9.92 -6.07
C GLY A 24 5.56 10.79 -5.50
N LYS A 25 5.26 12.00 -5.01
CA LYS A 25 6.24 12.85 -4.31
C LYS A 25 6.82 12.17 -3.07
N ASP A 26 6.01 11.42 -2.35
CA ASP A 26 6.41 10.79 -1.09
C ASP A 26 7.05 9.40 -1.31
N ALA A 27 7.23 9.00 -2.57
CA ALA A 27 7.87 7.79 -3.08
C ALA A 27 7.18 6.47 -2.68
N TRP A 28 6.87 6.23 -1.39
CA TRP A 28 6.29 4.98 -0.91
C TRP A 28 4.94 4.63 -1.57
N PRO A 29 4.00 5.56 -1.87
CA PRO A 29 2.77 5.19 -2.56
C PRO A 29 3.00 4.67 -3.99
N ALA A 30 4.00 5.24 -4.67
CA ALA A 30 4.40 4.75 -5.98
C ALA A 30 5.03 3.35 -5.88
N ALA A 31 5.86 3.12 -4.86
CA ALA A 31 6.50 1.84 -4.61
C ALA A 31 5.50 0.74 -4.24
N HIS A 32 4.38 1.05 -3.58
CA HIS A 32 3.31 0.09 -3.29
C HIS A 32 2.79 -0.60 -4.57
N TRP A 33 2.72 0.08 -5.69
CA TRP A 33 2.36 -0.52 -6.98
C TRP A 33 3.35 -1.62 -7.37
N TYR A 34 4.64 -1.35 -7.25
CA TYR A 34 5.66 -2.38 -7.49
C TYR A 34 5.55 -3.53 -6.48
N TYR A 35 5.30 -3.23 -5.20
CA TYR A 35 5.18 -4.25 -4.17
C TYR A 35 4.03 -5.21 -4.46
N PHE A 36 2.88 -4.70 -4.85
CA PHE A 36 1.75 -5.54 -5.22
C PHE A 36 1.99 -6.29 -6.54
N MET A 37 2.66 -5.67 -7.52
CA MET A 37 3.09 -6.39 -8.72
C MET A 37 4.04 -7.54 -8.36
N ALA A 38 4.98 -7.33 -7.43
CA ALA A 38 5.86 -8.38 -6.93
C ALA A 38 5.08 -9.48 -6.19
N LEU A 39 4.13 -9.10 -5.33
CA LEU A 39 3.26 -10.04 -4.62
C LEU A 39 2.43 -10.93 -5.56
N ARG A 40 2.08 -10.43 -6.74
CA ARG A 40 1.34 -11.18 -7.77
C ARG A 40 2.24 -11.99 -8.71
N ASN A 41 3.48 -11.56 -8.92
CA ASN A 41 4.42 -12.25 -9.81
C ASN A 41 5.31 -13.26 -9.11
N CYS A 42 5.72 -13.00 -7.86
CA CYS A 42 6.62 -13.86 -7.10
C CYS A 42 5.86 -14.83 -6.20
N THR A 43 6.33 -16.06 -6.10
CA THR A 43 5.82 -16.99 -5.10
C THR A 43 6.20 -16.53 -3.69
N LYS A 44 5.45 -17.00 -2.68
CA LYS A 44 5.77 -16.71 -1.28
C LYS A 44 7.19 -17.16 -0.92
N ASP A 45 7.62 -18.32 -1.40
CA ASP A 45 8.95 -18.85 -1.14
C ASP A 45 10.06 -17.95 -1.69
N VAL A 46 9.88 -17.36 -2.87
CA VAL A 46 10.83 -16.38 -3.43
C VAL A 46 10.90 -15.13 -2.58
N MET A 47 9.74 -14.63 -2.12
CA MET A 47 9.71 -13.45 -1.24
C MET A 47 10.33 -13.71 0.13
N ASP A 48 10.06 -14.86 0.73
CA ASP A 48 10.66 -15.29 2.01
C ASP A 48 12.18 -15.48 1.89
N LYS A 49 12.64 -16.06 0.79
CA LYS A 49 14.07 -16.21 0.50
C LYS A 49 14.75 -14.85 0.32
N ALA A 50 14.12 -13.91 -0.36
CA ALA A 50 14.64 -12.55 -0.46
C ALA A 50 14.75 -11.87 0.90
N ALA A 51 13.83 -12.14 1.83
CA ALA A 51 13.89 -11.62 3.19
C ALA A 51 15.04 -12.25 3.99
N ALA A 52 15.21 -13.57 3.89
CA ALA A 52 16.22 -14.32 4.66
C ALA A 52 17.64 -14.10 4.11
N ASP A 53 17.82 -14.27 2.81
CA ASP A 53 19.12 -14.37 2.15
C ASP A 53 19.52 -13.11 1.36
N LYS A 54 18.61 -12.12 1.29
CA LYS A 54 18.77 -10.93 0.41
C LYS A 54 18.94 -11.29 -1.08
N ASP A 55 18.35 -12.42 -1.50
CA ASP A 55 18.42 -12.91 -2.87
C ASP A 55 17.27 -12.38 -3.71
N PHE A 56 17.57 -11.44 -4.60
CA PHE A 56 16.66 -10.85 -5.59
C PHE A 56 16.99 -11.31 -7.02
N SER A 57 17.52 -12.54 -7.17
CA SER A 57 17.92 -13.07 -8.48
C SER A 57 16.76 -13.60 -9.32
N ASP A 58 15.64 -13.97 -8.68
CA ASP A 58 14.49 -14.52 -9.39
C ASP A 58 13.92 -13.52 -10.42
N PRO A 59 13.59 -13.97 -11.64
CA PRO A 59 13.08 -13.11 -12.70
C PRO A 59 11.73 -12.43 -12.37
N CYS A 60 10.98 -12.92 -11.38
CA CYS A 60 9.71 -12.33 -11.00
C CYS A 60 9.85 -10.86 -10.52
N TRP A 61 10.98 -10.50 -9.93
CA TRP A 61 11.28 -9.12 -9.52
C TRP A 61 11.38 -8.18 -10.72
N LEU A 62 12.01 -8.64 -11.79
CA LEU A 62 12.07 -7.88 -13.05
C LEU A 62 10.68 -7.77 -13.67
N LYS A 63 9.96 -8.89 -13.76
CA LYS A 63 8.61 -8.94 -14.32
C LYS A 63 7.65 -7.99 -13.59
N ALA A 64 7.73 -7.89 -12.26
CA ALA A 64 6.93 -6.94 -11.47
C ALA A 64 7.15 -5.49 -11.91
N GLY A 65 8.39 -5.11 -12.18
CA GLY A 65 8.71 -3.77 -12.68
C GLY A 65 8.25 -3.55 -14.13
N GLU A 66 8.38 -4.55 -14.99
CA GLU A 66 7.92 -4.51 -16.37
C GLU A 66 6.39 -4.38 -16.46
N ASP A 67 5.65 -5.15 -15.65
CA ASP A 67 4.19 -5.08 -15.57
C ASP A 67 3.73 -3.70 -15.05
N LEU A 68 4.39 -3.17 -14.01
CA LEU A 68 4.12 -1.82 -13.55
C LEU A 68 4.40 -0.77 -14.62
N LYS A 69 5.53 -0.88 -15.31
CA LYS A 69 5.89 0.05 -16.39
C LYS A 69 4.85 0.01 -17.51
N LYS A 70 4.47 -1.18 -17.96
CA LYS A 70 3.42 -1.37 -18.96
C LYS A 70 2.10 -0.71 -18.55
N PHE A 71 1.70 -0.86 -17.29
CA PHE A 71 0.51 -0.21 -16.77
C PHE A 71 0.66 1.32 -16.72
N ALA A 72 1.78 1.81 -16.21
CA ALA A 72 2.05 3.25 -16.13
C ALA A 72 2.05 3.93 -17.51
N ASP A 73 2.46 3.22 -18.55
CA ASP A 73 2.46 3.72 -19.95
C ASP A 73 1.05 3.91 -20.52
N THR A 74 0.02 3.35 -19.89
CA THR A 74 -1.39 3.67 -20.19
C THR A 74 -1.86 4.97 -19.57
N GLU A 75 -1.00 5.68 -18.84
CA GLU A 75 -1.29 6.94 -18.14
C GLU A 75 -2.50 6.84 -17.18
N PRO A 76 -2.49 5.86 -16.23
CA PRO A 76 -3.62 5.64 -15.32
C PRO A 76 -3.66 6.66 -14.17
N PHE A 77 -2.56 7.36 -13.90
CA PHE A 77 -2.40 8.21 -12.74
C PHE A 77 -2.82 9.65 -13.00
N ASN A 78 -3.19 10.36 -11.94
CA ASN A 78 -3.52 11.78 -12.01
C ASN A 78 -2.37 12.62 -12.60
N LYS A 79 -2.71 13.70 -13.28
CA LYS A 79 -1.70 14.63 -13.82
C LYS A 79 -0.81 15.16 -12.69
N GLY A 80 0.52 15.08 -12.89
CA GLY A 80 1.50 15.58 -11.94
C GLY A 80 1.72 14.69 -10.71
N TYR A 81 1.34 13.42 -10.76
CA TYR A 81 1.44 12.47 -9.66
C TYR A 81 2.83 12.40 -9.01
N LEU A 82 3.91 12.61 -9.77
CA LEU A 82 5.29 12.63 -9.24
C LEU A 82 5.58 13.81 -8.29
N THR A 83 4.73 14.83 -8.30
CA THR A 83 4.82 16.00 -7.41
C THR A 83 3.65 16.10 -6.45
N THR A 84 2.67 15.21 -6.56
CA THR A 84 1.52 15.10 -5.68
C THR A 84 1.95 14.40 -4.39
N SER A 85 1.64 14.98 -3.22
CA SER A 85 1.82 14.34 -1.91
C SER A 85 0.75 13.26 -1.68
N ALA A 86 1.01 12.31 -0.78
CA ALA A 86 0.06 11.26 -0.45
C ALA A 86 -1.17 11.79 0.30
N GLN A 87 -0.96 12.46 1.44
CA GLN A 87 -2.03 12.68 2.42
C GLN A 87 -2.16 14.14 2.91
N GLN A 88 -1.42 15.08 2.33
CA GLN A 88 -1.35 16.43 2.85
C GLN A 88 -2.16 17.44 2.02
N GLY A 89 -3.38 17.72 2.50
CA GLY A 89 -4.26 18.74 1.92
C GLY A 89 -5.09 18.26 0.73
N ALA A 90 -5.97 19.12 0.26
CA ALA A 90 -6.94 18.81 -0.80
C ALA A 90 -6.32 18.49 -2.18
N GLY A 91 -5.05 18.83 -2.39
CA GLY A 91 -4.30 18.51 -3.60
C GLY A 91 -3.51 17.20 -3.54
N SER A 92 -3.46 16.54 -2.39
CA SER A 92 -2.83 15.21 -2.23
C SER A 92 -3.62 14.13 -2.96
N SER A 93 -3.07 12.93 -3.09
CA SER A 93 -3.81 11.80 -3.67
C SER A 93 -5.07 11.49 -2.86
N ALA A 94 -4.97 11.39 -1.54
CA ALA A 94 -6.10 11.25 -0.64
C ALA A 94 -7.11 12.41 -0.78
N GLY A 95 -6.64 13.65 -0.91
CA GLY A 95 -7.49 14.81 -1.12
C GLY A 95 -8.21 14.80 -2.47
N GLN A 96 -7.61 14.24 -3.50
CA GLN A 96 -8.27 14.07 -4.81
C GLN A 96 -9.38 13.03 -4.72
N LEU A 97 -9.17 11.92 -4.02
CA LEU A 97 -10.21 10.91 -3.74
C LEU A 97 -11.33 11.53 -2.89
N ALA A 98 -11.00 12.19 -1.78
CA ALA A 98 -11.94 12.84 -0.87
C ALA A 98 -12.86 13.88 -1.55
N ASN A 99 -12.41 14.48 -2.64
CA ASN A 99 -13.15 15.52 -3.38
C ASN A 99 -13.62 15.04 -4.76
N HIS A 100 -13.69 13.75 -5.02
CA HIS A 100 -14.16 13.12 -6.27
C HIS A 100 -13.43 13.63 -7.53
N LYS A 101 -12.15 13.99 -7.39
CA LYS A 101 -11.29 14.40 -8.51
C LYS A 101 -10.54 13.23 -9.13
N ALA A 102 -10.43 12.13 -8.39
CA ALA A 102 -9.94 10.84 -8.86
C ALA A 102 -10.87 9.74 -8.35
N ALA A 103 -10.98 8.66 -9.10
CA ALA A 103 -11.91 7.57 -8.80
C ALA A 103 -11.33 6.53 -7.84
N MET A 104 -10.02 6.30 -7.86
CA MET A 104 -9.36 5.23 -7.10
C MET A 104 -8.03 5.70 -6.51
N GLU A 105 -7.58 4.99 -5.48
CA GLU A 105 -6.24 5.11 -4.90
C GLU A 105 -5.78 3.75 -4.38
N LEU A 106 -4.52 3.39 -4.59
CA LEU A 106 -3.91 2.22 -3.94
C LEU A 106 -3.31 2.67 -2.60
N MET A 107 -3.94 2.23 -1.50
CA MET A 107 -3.56 2.68 -0.17
C MET A 107 -3.84 1.62 0.91
N GLY A 108 -3.41 1.86 2.13
CA GLY A 108 -3.65 0.98 3.27
C GLY A 108 -4.98 1.26 3.99
N ALA A 109 -5.32 0.42 4.96
CA ALA A 109 -6.58 0.48 5.71
C ALA A 109 -6.75 1.73 6.61
N TRP A 110 -5.77 2.61 6.67
CA TRP A 110 -5.87 3.93 7.30
C TRP A 110 -6.56 4.98 6.43
N GLU A 111 -6.67 4.72 5.13
CA GLU A 111 -7.08 5.71 4.13
C GLU A 111 -8.50 6.24 4.34
N PRO A 112 -9.51 5.45 4.75
CA PRO A 112 -10.84 5.98 5.03
C PRO A 112 -10.84 7.11 6.09
N GLY A 113 -9.97 7.01 7.10
CA GLY A 113 -9.77 8.06 8.10
C GLY A 113 -9.13 9.32 7.52
N VAL A 114 -8.11 9.16 6.68
CA VAL A 114 -7.44 10.28 6.00
C VAL A 114 -8.39 10.98 5.03
N VAL A 115 -9.11 10.22 4.23
CA VAL A 115 -10.12 10.74 3.28
C VAL A 115 -11.19 11.55 4.02
N LYS A 116 -11.74 11.00 5.09
CA LYS A 116 -12.70 11.72 5.95
C LYS A 116 -12.16 13.07 6.39
N ASP A 117 -10.91 13.13 6.84
CA ASP A 117 -10.30 14.37 7.33
C ASP A 117 -10.03 15.40 6.21
N LEU A 118 -10.10 14.97 4.96
CA LEU A 118 -9.88 15.80 3.78
C LEU A 118 -11.17 16.18 3.04
N THR A 119 -12.32 15.58 3.41
CA THR A 119 -13.63 16.03 2.91
C THR A 119 -13.99 17.42 3.45
N PRO A 120 -14.77 18.22 2.72
CA PRO A 120 -15.14 19.56 3.19
C PRO A 120 -15.92 19.59 4.50
N ASP A 121 -16.75 18.58 4.75
CA ASP A 121 -17.62 18.48 5.92
C ASP A 121 -17.07 17.55 7.03
N LYS A 122 -15.86 17.00 6.83
CA LYS A 122 -15.18 16.06 7.76
C LYS A 122 -15.98 14.77 8.01
N LYS A 123 -16.74 14.33 7.02
CA LYS A 123 -17.48 13.07 7.07
C LYS A 123 -16.90 12.04 6.12
N SER A 124 -17.11 10.76 6.46
CA SER A 124 -16.76 9.65 5.58
C SER A 124 -17.50 9.76 4.25
N LEU A 125 -16.84 9.41 3.16
CA LEU A 125 -17.49 9.30 1.86
C LEU A 125 -18.48 8.12 1.89
N ALA A 126 -19.74 8.39 1.55
CA ALA A 126 -20.79 7.37 1.54
C ALA A 126 -20.62 6.37 0.38
N ASP A 127 -19.90 6.76 -0.65
CA ASP A 127 -19.62 6.00 -1.87
C ASP A 127 -18.18 5.43 -1.93
N LEU A 128 -17.44 5.49 -0.82
CA LEU A 128 -16.13 4.84 -0.72
C LEU A 128 -16.31 3.32 -0.65
N GLY A 129 -15.81 2.63 -1.66
CA GLY A 129 -15.71 1.18 -1.67
C GLY A 129 -14.27 0.71 -1.61
N TRP A 130 -14.08 -0.63 -1.56
CA TRP A 130 -12.77 -1.24 -1.59
C TRP A 130 -12.77 -2.51 -2.42
N PHE A 131 -11.64 -2.80 -3.05
CA PHE A 131 -11.37 -4.09 -3.69
C PHE A 131 -9.88 -4.44 -3.54
N PRO A 132 -9.54 -5.75 -3.47
CA PRO A 132 -8.15 -6.18 -3.36
C PRO A 132 -7.37 -5.87 -4.64
N PHE A 133 -6.05 -5.68 -4.51
CA PHE A 133 -5.20 -5.55 -5.69
C PHE A 133 -5.38 -6.76 -6.61
N PRO A 134 -5.72 -6.57 -7.89
CA PRO A 134 -6.13 -7.65 -8.76
C PRO A 134 -4.99 -8.63 -9.08
N ALA A 135 -5.39 -9.84 -9.50
CA ALA A 135 -4.47 -10.81 -10.07
C ALA A 135 -3.90 -10.31 -11.39
N VAL A 136 -2.60 -10.54 -11.64
CA VAL A 136 -1.94 -10.27 -12.92
C VAL A 136 -1.86 -11.54 -13.77
N ALA A 137 -1.91 -11.39 -15.07
CA ALA A 137 -1.79 -12.51 -15.99
C ALA A 137 -0.42 -13.20 -15.82
N ASP A 138 -0.42 -14.52 -15.84
CA ASP A 138 0.78 -15.36 -15.72
C ASP A 138 1.63 -15.08 -14.45
N GLY A 139 1.03 -14.47 -13.43
CA GLY A 139 1.66 -14.27 -12.13
C GLY A 139 1.71 -15.58 -11.32
N ALA A 140 2.86 -15.88 -10.72
CA ALA A 140 3.06 -17.08 -9.89
C ALA A 140 2.70 -16.87 -8.41
N GLY A 141 2.42 -15.63 -8.00
CA GLY A 141 2.01 -15.26 -6.64
C GLY A 141 0.54 -15.59 -6.37
N ASP A 142 0.21 -15.77 -5.10
CA ASP A 142 -1.17 -16.06 -4.71
C ASP A 142 -2.05 -14.81 -4.90
N PRO A 143 -3.16 -14.90 -5.66
CA PRO A 143 -4.02 -13.75 -5.93
C PRO A 143 -4.80 -13.26 -4.70
N SER A 144 -4.94 -14.08 -3.66
CA SER A 144 -5.57 -13.70 -2.39
C SER A 144 -4.59 -13.10 -1.38
N ALA A 145 -3.28 -13.20 -1.62
CA ALA A 145 -2.28 -12.64 -0.73
C ALA A 145 -2.46 -11.12 -0.59
N MET A 146 -2.38 -10.65 0.63
CA MET A 146 -2.47 -9.23 0.97
C MET A 146 -1.10 -8.70 1.43
N MET A 147 -0.98 -7.40 1.45
CA MET A 147 0.18 -6.70 1.97
C MET A 147 -0.25 -5.73 3.05
N GLY A 148 0.57 -5.59 4.08
CA GLY A 148 0.28 -4.69 5.18
C GLY A 148 1.46 -4.51 6.10
N GLY A 149 1.28 -3.68 7.12
CA GLY A 149 2.20 -3.48 8.21
C GLY A 149 1.43 -3.39 9.52
N ALA A 150 2.11 -3.60 10.61
CA ALA A 150 1.60 -3.31 11.94
C ALA A 150 2.46 -2.22 12.55
N ASP A 151 1.83 -1.08 12.85
CA ASP A 151 2.47 -0.06 13.65
C ASP A 151 2.47 -0.49 15.11
N GLY A 152 3.55 -0.20 15.82
CA GLY A 152 3.71 -0.63 17.20
C GLY A 152 4.34 0.44 18.07
N TYR A 153 4.04 0.37 19.36
CA TYR A 153 4.70 1.16 20.39
C TYR A 153 5.69 0.28 21.15
N ALA A 154 6.84 0.83 21.47
CA ALA A 154 7.87 0.14 22.22
C ALA A 154 8.38 1.00 23.37
N CYS A 155 8.74 0.35 24.48
CA CYS A 155 9.46 1.00 25.56
C CYS A 155 10.96 0.98 25.27
N ARG A 156 11.64 2.12 25.39
CA ARG A 156 13.11 2.14 25.29
C ARG A 156 13.74 1.38 26.47
N ALA A 157 14.96 0.90 26.28
CA ALA A 157 15.73 0.35 27.37
C ALA A 157 15.87 1.37 28.52
N GLY A 158 15.58 0.93 29.76
CA GLY A 158 15.56 1.80 30.95
C GLY A 158 14.33 2.72 31.08
N ALA A 159 13.27 2.48 30.30
CA ALA A 159 11.97 3.11 30.56
C ALA A 159 11.41 2.67 31.92
N PRO A 160 10.64 3.52 32.63
CA PRO A 160 9.97 3.14 33.86
C PRO A 160 8.92 2.04 33.62
N ALA A 161 8.56 1.29 34.67
CA ALA A 161 7.64 0.16 34.58
C ALA A 161 6.26 0.55 34.00
N GLU A 162 5.81 1.75 34.27
CA GLU A 162 4.56 2.33 33.78
C GLU A 162 4.49 2.38 32.24
N CYS A 163 5.63 2.34 31.57
CA CYS A 163 5.66 2.22 30.10
C CYS A 163 5.02 0.90 29.65
N VAL A 164 5.32 -0.20 30.31
CA VAL A 164 4.72 -1.51 30.02
C VAL A 164 3.23 -1.50 30.35
N ASP A 165 2.85 -0.87 31.46
CA ASP A 165 1.44 -0.71 31.85
C ASP A 165 0.66 0.08 30.79
N PHE A 166 1.26 1.14 30.24
CA PHE A 166 0.69 1.90 29.13
C PHE A 166 0.51 1.05 27.86
N LEU A 167 1.51 0.22 27.48
CA LEU A 167 1.36 -0.67 26.34
C LEU A 167 0.23 -1.68 26.53
N ASN A 168 0.14 -2.27 27.72
CA ASN A 168 -0.95 -3.18 28.07
C ASN A 168 -2.31 -2.48 28.03
N PHE A 169 -2.39 -1.26 28.56
CA PHE A 169 -3.59 -0.43 28.49
C PHE A 169 -4.03 -0.18 27.05
N MET A 170 -3.10 0.24 26.16
CA MET A 170 -3.40 0.47 24.75
C MET A 170 -3.89 -0.78 24.03
N ALA A 171 -3.42 -1.97 24.41
CA ALA A 171 -3.77 -3.25 23.79
C ALA A 171 -5.14 -3.79 24.26
N THR A 172 -5.77 -3.20 25.29
CA THR A 172 -7.08 -3.66 25.76
C THR A 172 -8.16 -3.52 24.70
N LYS A 173 -9.17 -4.40 24.73
CA LYS A 173 -10.31 -4.35 23.81
C LYS A 173 -10.94 -2.96 23.78
N ALA A 174 -11.27 -2.39 24.93
CA ALA A 174 -11.96 -1.09 25.03
C ALA A 174 -11.16 0.04 24.37
N ASN A 175 -9.84 0.09 24.60
CA ASN A 175 -8.99 1.13 24.01
C ASN A 175 -8.78 0.92 22.51
N GLN A 176 -8.66 -0.34 22.04
CA GLN A 176 -8.59 -0.66 20.63
C GLN A 176 -9.90 -0.36 19.89
N GLU A 177 -11.06 -0.55 20.55
CA GLU A 177 -12.36 -0.11 20.02
C GLU A 177 -12.43 1.42 19.92
N GLY A 178 -11.96 2.13 20.93
CA GLY A 178 -11.89 3.60 20.92
C GLY A 178 -10.96 4.11 19.82
N TYR A 179 -9.78 3.50 19.68
CA TYR A 179 -8.81 3.83 18.64
C TYR A 179 -9.38 3.62 17.23
N ALA A 180 -9.95 2.44 16.97
CA ALA A 180 -10.52 2.11 15.67
C ALA A 180 -11.65 3.08 15.27
N LYS A 181 -12.50 3.48 16.21
CA LYS A 181 -13.57 4.47 15.98
C LYS A 181 -13.02 5.87 15.71
N ALA A 182 -12.03 6.31 16.49
CA ALA A 182 -11.47 7.66 16.38
C ALA A 182 -10.73 7.87 15.06
N PHE A 183 -9.94 6.90 14.64
CA PHE A 183 -9.07 6.99 13.46
C PHE A 183 -9.66 6.32 12.21
N GLN A 184 -10.84 5.72 12.29
CA GLN A 184 -11.44 4.93 11.21
C GLN A 184 -10.42 3.97 10.57
N THR A 185 -9.89 3.06 11.39
CA THR A 185 -8.88 2.08 10.99
C THR A 185 -9.16 0.72 11.64
N LEU A 186 -8.36 -0.28 11.30
CA LEU A 186 -8.50 -1.62 11.84
C LEU A 186 -7.85 -1.71 13.24
N PRO A 187 -8.54 -2.33 14.23
CA PRO A 187 -7.95 -2.58 15.53
C PRO A 187 -6.96 -3.75 15.47
N ALA A 188 -5.85 -3.67 16.20
CA ALA A 188 -4.91 -4.78 16.35
C ALA A 188 -5.50 -5.90 17.25
N ASN A 189 -6.35 -5.56 18.21
CA ASN A 189 -7.04 -6.53 19.04
C ASN A 189 -8.19 -7.18 18.27
N LYS A 190 -8.11 -8.50 18.03
CA LYS A 190 -9.12 -9.26 17.27
C LYS A 190 -10.54 -9.17 17.86
N ASP A 191 -10.65 -9.02 19.21
CA ASP A 191 -11.93 -8.94 19.88
C ASP A 191 -12.59 -7.56 19.74
N ALA A 192 -11.85 -6.57 19.21
CA ALA A 192 -12.33 -5.22 18.92
C ALA A 192 -12.85 -5.05 17.47
N LYS A 193 -12.72 -6.06 16.60
CA LYS A 193 -13.14 -5.96 15.19
C LYS A 193 -14.61 -5.56 15.00
N GLY A 194 -15.49 -5.90 15.96
CA GLY A 194 -16.93 -5.63 15.87
C GLY A 194 -17.33 -4.16 15.84
N VAL A 195 -16.40 -3.22 16.12
CA VAL A 195 -16.69 -1.77 16.06
C VAL A 195 -16.40 -1.15 14.69
N VAL A 196 -15.81 -1.90 13.76
CA VAL A 196 -15.53 -1.42 12.40
C VAL A 196 -16.86 -1.32 11.65
N ALA A 197 -17.35 -0.10 11.50
CA ALA A 197 -18.64 0.19 10.88
C ALA A 197 -18.52 0.67 9.43
N ASP A 198 -17.33 1.13 9.02
CA ASP A 198 -17.09 1.58 7.66
C ASP A 198 -17.16 0.40 6.68
N PRO A 199 -17.99 0.47 5.60
CA PRO A 199 -18.17 -0.64 4.66
C PRO A 199 -16.87 -1.04 3.96
N ALA A 200 -16.05 -0.08 3.53
CA ALA A 200 -14.77 -0.36 2.87
C ALA A 200 -13.82 -1.11 3.82
N LEU A 201 -13.77 -0.74 5.10
CA LEU A 201 -12.96 -1.44 6.09
C LEU A 201 -13.52 -2.83 6.43
N GLN A 202 -14.83 -3.04 6.37
CA GLN A 202 -15.44 -4.35 6.53
C GLN A 202 -15.04 -5.28 5.37
N ASP A 203 -14.99 -4.77 4.14
CA ASP A 203 -14.52 -5.52 2.97
C ASP A 203 -13.03 -5.88 3.09
N VAL A 204 -12.20 -4.95 3.59
CA VAL A 204 -10.78 -5.24 3.91
C VAL A 204 -10.67 -6.37 4.93
N LEU A 205 -11.43 -6.33 6.03
CA LEU A 205 -11.43 -7.39 7.04
C LEU A 205 -11.86 -8.74 6.47
N ALA A 206 -12.91 -8.75 5.64
CA ALA A 206 -13.40 -9.96 5.00
C ALA A 206 -12.37 -10.58 4.03
N ALA A 207 -11.61 -9.74 3.32
CA ALA A 207 -10.52 -10.19 2.46
C ALA A 207 -9.32 -10.67 3.30
N TYR A 208 -8.96 -9.95 4.38
CA TYR A 208 -7.90 -10.34 5.29
C TYR A 208 -8.14 -11.73 5.91
N ASP A 209 -9.37 -12.01 6.33
CA ASP A 209 -9.74 -13.30 6.92
C ASP A 209 -9.69 -14.47 5.89
N LYS A 210 -9.69 -14.18 4.59
CA LYS A 210 -9.59 -15.14 3.48
C LYS A 210 -8.20 -15.17 2.82
N ALA A 211 -7.33 -14.25 3.16
CA ALA A 211 -6.02 -14.15 2.55
C ALA A 211 -5.18 -15.40 2.84
N ALA A 212 -4.49 -15.93 1.83
CA ALA A 212 -3.57 -17.06 2.01
C ALA A 212 -2.43 -16.68 2.97
N TYR A 213 -1.97 -15.44 2.90
CA TYR A 213 -1.02 -14.83 3.84
C TYR A 213 -1.04 -13.29 3.68
N VAL A 214 -0.48 -12.62 4.67
CA VAL A 214 -0.20 -11.17 4.62
C VAL A 214 1.30 -10.98 4.63
N SER A 215 1.83 -10.36 3.58
CA SER A 215 3.24 -9.95 3.51
C SER A 215 3.41 -8.60 4.18
N LEU A 216 4.55 -8.36 4.82
CA LEU A 216 4.92 -7.00 5.20
C LEU A 216 5.19 -6.14 3.95
N TRP A 217 5.04 -4.82 4.10
CA TRP A 217 5.52 -3.86 3.10
C TRP A 217 6.98 -4.15 2.76
N LEU A 218 7.34 -4.17 1.48
CA LEU A 218 8.66 -4.68 1.07
C LEU A 218 9.81 -3.81 1.57
N ASP A 219 9.61 -2.51 1.73
CA ASP A 219 10.58 -1.59 2.34
C ASP A 219 10.82 -1.88 3.83
N THR A 220 9.82 -2.40 4.52
CA THR A 220 9.94 -2.87 5.90
C THR A 220 10.56 -4.27 5.95
N MET A 221 10.05 -5.19 5.11
CA MET A 221 10.45 -6.60 5.10
C MET A 221 11.93 -6.79 4.77
N TYR A 222 12.45 -6.02 3.81
CA TYR A 222 13.82 -6.18 3.33
C TYR A 222 14.83 -5.23 3.98
N GLY A 223 14.36 -4.36 4.87
CA GLY A 223 15.16 -3.39 5.60
C GLY A 223 15.40 -2.08 4.84
N GLN A 224 15.83 -1.06 5.56
CA GLN A 224 15.84 0.32 5.11
C GLN A 224 16.65 0.55 3.82
N ASN A 225 17.83 -0.09 3.69
CA ASN A 225 18.67 0.12 2.50
C ASN A 225 17.97 -0.40 1.23
N VAL A 226 17.41 -1.59 1.28
CA VAL A 226 16.65 -2.18 0.18
C VAL A 226 15.36 -1.41 -0.06
N GLY A 227 14.66 -1.03 1.01
CA GLY A 227 13.43 -0.23 0.93
C GLY A 227 13.66 1.10 0.23
N ASN A 228 14.71 1.84 0.58
CA ASN A 228 15.06 3.09 -0.08
C ASN A 228 15.40 2.88 -1.57
N ALA A 229 16.10 1.79 -1.90
CA ALA A 229 16.44 1.46 -3.28
C ALA A 229 15.19 1.12 -4.10
N LEU A 230 14.24 0.37 -3.52
CA LEU A 230 12.94 0.09 -4.14
C LEU A 230 12.16 1.39 -4.38
N ASN A 231 11.94 2.17 -3.34
CA ASN A 231 11.13 3.40 -3.41
C ASN A 231 11.72 4.39 -4.44
N GLY A 232 13.02 4.64 -4.38
CA GLY A 232 13.71 5.53 -5.31
C GLY A 232 13.74 4.99 -6.73
N GLY A 233 13.98 3.68 -6.89
CA GLY A 233 14.02 3.01 -8.19
C GLY A 233 12.67 3.07 -8.92
N VAL A 234 11.58 2.81 -8.20
CA VAL A 234 10.22 2.88 -8.77
C VAL A 234 9.88 4.29 -9.20
N VAL A 235 10.14 5.31 -8.37
CA VAL A 235 9.90 6.72 -8.74
C VAL A 235 10.73 7.12 -9.96
N ASN A 236 11.99 6.70 -10.04
CA ASN A 236 12.85 6.98 -11.19
C ASN A 236 12.30 6.33 -12.48
N MET A 237 11.85 5.07 -12.40
CA MET A 237 11.24 4.38 -13.53
C MET A 237 9.97 5.11 -14.00
N LEU A 238 9.07 5.47 -13.08
CA LEU A 238 7.85 6.20 -13.39
C LEU A 238 8.11 7.61 -13.94
N ALA A 239 9.24 8.22 -13.56
CA ALA A 239 9.69 9.50 -14.08
C ALA A 239 10.42 9.40 -15.44
N GLY A 240 10.53 8.20 -16.03
CA GLY A 240 11.26 7.97 -17.27
C GLY A 240 12.80 8.09 -17.15
N LYS A 241 13.32 8.01 -15.92
CA LYS A 241 14.76 8.13 -15.59
C LYS A 241 15.43 6.80 -15.29
N GLY A 242 14.71 5.70 -15.44
CA GLY A 242 15.19 4.35 -15.15
C GLY A 242 14.27 3.30 -15.74
N SER A 243 14.64 2.05 -15.58
CA SER A 243 13.93 0.86 -16.07
C SER A 243 13.61 -0.10 -14.93
N ALA A 244 12.81 -1.12 -15.18
CA ALA A 244 12.58 -2.24 -14.26
C ALA A 244 13.90 -2.96 -13.88
N ALA A 245 14.83 -3.10 -14.82
CA ALA A 245 16.14 -3.67 -14.55
C ALA A 245 16.98 -2.82 -13.61
N ASP A 246 16.88 -1.49 -13.69
CA ASP A 246 17.57 -0.58 -12.78
C ASP A 246 17.06 -0.71 -11.34
N ILE A 247 15.75 -0.96 -11.14
CA ILE A 247 15.17 -1.24 -9.80
C ILE A 247 15.84 -2.48 -9.21
N VAL A 248 15.85 -3.60 -9.96
CA VAL A 248 16.45 -4.86 -9.50
C VAL A 248 17.94 -4.71 -9.22
N SER A 249 18.68 -3.99 -10.08
CA SER A 249 20.11 -3.72 -9.88
C SER A 249 20.38 -2.89 -8.63
N ALA A 250 19.59 -1.83 -8.40
CA ALA A 250 19.70 -0.98 -7.20
C ALA A 250 19.40 -1.78 -5.92
N VAL A 251 18.37 -2.64 -5.95
CA VAL A 251 18.01 -3.52 -4.84
C VAL A 251 19.11 -4.51 -4.52
N LYS A 252 19.67 -5.20 -5.53
CA LYS A 252 20.82 -6.13 -5.33
C LYS A 252 22.03 -5.40 -4.75
N THR A 253 22.32 -4.21 -5.23
CA THR A 253 23.42 -3.38 -4.72
C THR A 253 23.19 -2.95 -3.27
N ALA A 254 21.95 -2.60 -2.91
CA ALA A 254 21.60 -2.24 -1.54
C ALA A 254 21.64 -3.44 -0.59
N ALA A 255 21.15 -4.60 -1.05
CA ALA A 255 21.15 -5.85 -0.31
C ALA A 255 22.57 -6.33 0.02
N ALA A 256 23.53 -6.12 -0.88
CA ALA A 256 24.95 -6.49 -0.66
C ALA A 256 25.67 -5.61 0.39
N LYS A 257 25.06 -4.48 0.79
CA LYS A 257 25.66 -3.57 1.79
C LYS A 257 25.17 -3.81 3.21
N GLY A 258 24.26 -4.76 3.42
CA GLY A 258 23.71 -5.16 4.72
C GLY A 258 22.43 -4.45 5.06
#